data_2aeba50ee7f57b69b65c2c85bddb6a2f
#
_entry.id   2aeba50ee7f57b69b65c2c85bddb6a2f
#
_cell.length_a   1.000
_cell.length_b   1.000
_cell.length_c   1.000
_cell.angle_alpha   90.00
_cell.angle_beta   90.00
_cell.angle_gamma   90.00
#
_symmetry.space_group_name_H-M   'P 1'
#
loop_
_entity.id
_entity.type
_entity.pdbx_description
1 polymer ?
#
loop_
_entity_poly.entity_id
_entity_poly.type
_entity_poly.pdbx_seq_one_letter_code
_entity_poly.pdbx_strand_id
1 'polypeptide(L)'
;THLPLRDVPNAITKQRLHQVIDILIHDLKTKFKIAKPRILVCGLNPHAGENGYLGREEIDVINPVLQIYRAQGIDMTLSLPADTLFTPENLKDADAVLAMYHDQGLPVLKSQGFGEAVNITLGLPFIRTSVDHGTALSLAGTGQAKSSSLHVAVDLAIDLARQ
;
A
#
# COMPACT_ATOMS: atom_id res chain seq x y z
N THR A 1 -0.16 4.34 -9.45
CA THR A 1 0.08 2.90 -9.43
C THR A 1 -0.22 2.22 -10.76
N HIS A 2 -1.24 2.63 -11.51
CA HIS A 2 -1.60 2.07 -12.83
C HIS A 2 -0.90 2.84 -13.95
N LEU A 3 0.42 2.81 -13.94
CA LEU A 3 1.27 3.41 -14.97
C LEU A 3 2.05 2.32 -15.71
N PRO A 4 2.43 2.53 -16.98
CA PRO A 4 3.43 1.70 -17.63
C PRO A 4 4.70 1.66 -16.77
N LEU A 5 5.32 0.49 -16.63
CA LEU A 5 6.45 0.30 -15.71
C LEU A 5 7.60 1.30 -15.99
N ARG A 6 7.86 1.62 -17.26
CA ARG A 6 8.88 2.60 -17.69
C ARG A 6 8.64 4.02 -17.15
N ASP A 7 7.38 4.36 -16.82
CA ASP A 7 6.99 5.71 -16.39
C ASP A 7 6.97 5.83 -14.86
N VAL A 8 7.06 4.70 -14.14
CA VAL A 8 7.00 4.65 -12.68
C VAL A 8 8.12 5.48 -12.01
N PRO A 9 9.40 5.36 -12.39
CA PRO A 9 10.47 6.13 -11.75
C PRO A 9 10.20 7.64 -11.80
N ASN A 10 9.74 8.14 -12.96
CA ASN A 10 9.47 9.57 -13.15
C ASN A 10 8.22 10.05 -12.39
N ALA A 11 7.30 9.15 -12.07
CA ALA A 11 6.09 9.46 -11.31
C ALA A 11 6.35 9.51 -9.79
N ILE A 12 7.45 8.93 -9.31
CA ILE A 12 7.86 8.97 -7.90
C ILE A 12 8.62 10.28 -7.66
N THR A 13 7.87 11.32 -7.31
CA THR A 13 8.43 12.64 -6.95
C THR A 13 8.31 12.87 -5.45
N LYS A 14 9.15 13.75 -4.88
CA LYS A 14 9.06 14.15 -3.47
C LYS A 14 7.66 14.65 -3.12
N GLN A 15 7.08 15.49 -3.97
CA GLN A 15 5.73 16.03 -3.78
C GLN A 15 4.67 14.91 -3.73
N ARG A 16 4.75 13.96 -4.66
CA ARG A 16 3.78 12.84 -4.72
C ARG A 16 3.92 11.93 -3.50
N LEU A 17 5.14 11.66 -3.07
CA LEU A 17 5.39 10.87 -1.87
C LEU A 17 4.83 11.55 -0.62
N HIS A 18 5.04 12.86 -0.44
CA HIS A 18 4.43 13.60 0.67
C HIS A 18 2.91 13.46 0.66
N GLN A 19 2.26 13.70 -0.48
CA GLN A 19 0.80 13.58 -0.59
C GLN A 19 0.29 12.19 -0.19
N VAL A 20 0.95 11.14 -0.68
CA VAL A 20 0.54 9.76 -0.38
C VAL A 20 0.78 9.41 1.08
N ILE A 21 1.93 9.77 1.64
CA ILE A 21 2.29 9.47 3.03
C ILE A 21 1.38 10.23 4.00
N ASP A 22 1.09 11.51 3.73
CA ASP A 22 0.18 12.31 4.57
C ASP A 22 -1.21 11.68 4.63
N ILE A 23 -1.77 11.28 3.48
CA ILE A 23 -3.06 10.57 3.40
C ILE A 23 -3.00 9.26 4.16
N LEU A 24 -1.96 8.45 3.94
CA LEU A 24 -1.79 7.16 4.60
C LEU A 24 -1.78 7.31 6.13
N ILE A 25 -0.93 8.20 6.66
CA ILE A 25 -0.82 8.44 8.10
C ILE A 25 -2.14 8.97 8.66
N HIS A 26 -2.76 9.93 7.96
CA HIS A 26 -4.04 10.50 8.40
C HIS A 26 -5.12 9.41 8.51
N ASP A 27 -5.31 8.62 7.47
CA ASP A 27 -6.37 7.60 7.44
C ASP A 27 -6.09 6.43 8.39
N LEU A 28 -4.82 5.99 8.54
CA LEU A 28 -4.46 5.02 9.57
C LEU A 28 -4.85 5.47 10.97
N LYS A 29 -4.62 6.74 11.29
CA LYS A 29 -4.97 7.31 12.61
C LYS A 29 -6.48 7.55 12.78
N THR A 30 -7.14 8.06 11.75
CA THR A 30 -8.53 8.53 11.88
C THR A 30 -9.56 7.47 11.54
N LYS A 31 -9.34 6.67 10.48
CA LYS A 31 -10.27 5.63 10.02
C LYS A 31 -9.95 4.26 10.61
N PHE A 32 -8.67 3.92 10.80
CA PHE A 32 -8.26 2.63 11.37
C PHE A 32 -7.94 2.69 12.86
N LYS A 33 -7.99 3.89 13.47
CA LYS A 33 -7.73 4.12 14.92
C LYS A 33 -6.35 3.65 15.40
N ILE A 34 -5.37 3.58 14.52
CA ILE A 34 -3.99 3.24 14.85
C ILE A 34 -3.25 4.51 15.24
N ALA A 35 -3.14 4.78 16.54
CA ALA A 35 -2.58 6.03 17.05
C ALA A 35 -1.11 6.27 16.66
N LYS A 36 -0.32 5.21 16.57
CA LYS A 36 1.11 5.23 16.22
C LYS A 36 1.39 4.18 15.14
N PRO A 37 1.02 4.43 13.89
CA PRO A 37 1.20 3.44 12.83
C PRO A 37 2.67 3.19 12.54
N ARG A 38 3.04 1.91 12.44
CA ARG A 38 4.33 1.46 11.94
C ARG A 38 4.24 1.15 10.45
N ILE A 39 5.01 1.87 9.65
CA ILE A 39 4.95 1.81 8.19
C ILE A 39 6.27 1.30 7.63
N LEU A 40 6.24 0.19 6.93
CA LEU A 40 7.37 -0.30 6.14
C LEU A 40 7.31 0.28 4.74
N VAL A 41 8.46 0.66 4.18
CA VAL A 41 8.52 1.31 2.86
C VAL A 41 9.41 0.51 1.93
N CYS A 42 8.87 0.09 0.79
CA CYS A 42 9.65 -0.55 -0.27
C CYS A 42 10.56 0.47 -0.98
N GLY A 43 11.76 0.06 -1.35
CA GLY A 43 12.51 0.74 -2.41
C GLY A 43 11.82 0.55 -3.77
N LEU A 44 12.16 1.36 -4.73
CA LEU A 44 11.74 1.19 -6.12
C LEU A 44 12.59 0.15 -6.85
N ASN A 45 13.91 0.28 -6.67
CA ASN A 45 14.88 -0.53 -7.38
C ASN A 45 15.21 -1.84 -6.64
N PRO A 46 15.72 -2.87 -7.35
CA PRO A 46 16.26 -4.06 -6.70
C PRO A 46 17.26 -3.68 -5.60
N HIS A 47 17.22 -4.40 -4.48
CA HIS A 47 18.07 -4.15 -3.30
C HIS A 47 18.01 -2.69 -2.79
N ALA A 48 16.87 -2.02 -2.98
CA ALA A 48 16.69 -0.60 -2.66
C ALA A 48 17.78 0.31 -3.26
N GLY A 49 18.17 0.01 -4.52
CA GLY A 49 19.13 0.79 -5.31
C GLY A 49 20.60 0.48 -5.03
N GLU A 50 20.93 -0.39 -4.06
CA GLU A 50 22.30 -0.82 -3.72
C GLU A 50 23.29 0.36 -3.67
N ASN A 51 23.02 1.33 -2.80
CA ASN A 51 23.78 2.58 -2.65
C ASN A 51 23.89 3.41 -3.95
N GLY A 52 22.91 3.30 -4.85
CA GLY A 52 22.85 4.03 -6.10
C GLY A 52 23.44 3.29 -7.30
N TYR A 53 23.91 2.08 -7.11
CA TYR A 53 24.45 1.28 -8.22
C TYR A 53 23.33 0.76 -9.14
N LEU A 54 22.17 0.42 -8.59
CA LEU A 54 21.01 -0.08 -9.34
C LEU A 54 19.92 0.97 -9.56
N GLY A 55 20.21 2.23 -9.25
CA GLY A 55 19.29 3.35 -9.35
C GLY A 55 19.46 4.32 -8.18
N ARG A 56 19.04 5.56 -8.34
CA ARG A 56 19.28 6.62 -7.36
C ARG A 56 18.00 7.17 -6.74
N GLU A 57 16.84 6.64 -7.11
CA GLU A 57 15.52 7.12 -6.66
C GLU A 57 15.39 7.05 -5.14
N GLU A 58 15.96 6.02 -4.51
CA GLU A 58 16.01 5.89 -3.06
C GLU A 58 16.83 7.01 -2.41
N ILE A 59 17.99 7.34 -2.99
CA ILE A 59 18.90 8.35 -2.46
C ILE A 59 18.38 9.76 -2.71
N ASP A 60 17.90 10.02 -3.94
CA ASP A 60 17.62 11.38 -4.39
C ASP A 60 16.19 11.83 -4.07
N VAL A 61 15.25 10.87 -3.94
CA VAL A 61 13.82 11.13 -3.80
C VAL A 61 13.22 10.47 -2.56
N ILE A 62 13.28 9.13 -2.44
CA ILE A 62 12.49 8.38 -1.48
C ILE A 62 12.99 8.63 -0.06
N ASN A 63 14.24 8.29 0.24
CA ASN A 63 14.79 8.37 1.59
C ASN A 63 14.82 9.81 2.15
N PRO A 64 15.13 10.86 1.37
CA PRO A 64 15.01 12.24 1.86
C PRO A 64 13.61 12.58 2.37
N VAL A 65 12.55 12.11 1.69
CA VAL A 65 11.17 12.33 2.16
C VAL A 65 10.89 11.53 3.43
N LEU A 66 11.26 10.24 3.46
CA LEU A 66 11.04 9.40 4.64
C LEU A 66 11.75 9.92 5.89
N GLN A 67 12.95 10.49 5.73
CA GLN A 67 13.69 11.10 6.84
C GLN A 67 12.94 12.26 7.49
N ILE A 68 12.19 13.05 6.71
CA ILE A 68 11.37 14.15 7.25
C ILE A 68 10.30 13.61 8.20
N TYR A 69 9.56 12.55 7.81
CA TYR A 69 8.53 11.95 8.65
C TYR A 69 9.11 11.26 9.90
N ARG A 70 10.24 10.61 9.74
CA ARG A 70 10.97 10.00 10.89
C ARG A 70 11.41 11.06 11.89
N ALA A 71 11.91 12.21 11.43
CA ALA A 71 12.28 13.34 12.30
C ALA A 71 11.07 13.93 13.04
N GLN A 72 9.86 13.78 12.49
CA GLN A 72 8.60 14.14 13.13
C GLN A 72 8.07 13.08 14.11
N GLY A 73 8.82 11.98 14.31
CA GLY A 73 8.44 10.90 15.22
C GLY A 73 7.47 9.88 14.65
N ILE A 74 7.28 9.83 13.32
CA ILE A 74 6.52 8.76 12.67
C ILE A 74 7.38 7.49 12.60
N ASP A 75 6.84 6.37 13.07
CA ASP A 75 7.50 5.07 12.97
C ASP A 75 7.42 4.55 11.53
N MET A 76 8.43 4.90 10.76
CA MET A 76 8.55 4.59 9.33
C MET A 76 9.97 4.14 9.03
N THR A 77 10.12 3.07 8.24
CA THR A 77 11.45 2.64 7.79
C THR A 77 11.98 3.58 6.70
N LEU A 78 13.30 3.59 6.46
CA LEU A 78 13.82 3.98 5.17
C LEU A 78 13.44 2.91 4.13
N SER A 79 13.71 3.18 2.85
CA SER A 79 13.42 2.22 1.79
C SER A 79 14.15 0.90 2.01
N LEU A 80 13.39 -0.19 2.02
CA LEU A 80 13.88 -1.56 2.19
C LEU A 80 13.78 -2.32 0.87
N PRO A 81 14.67 -3.30 0.62
CA PRO A 81 14.51 -4.21 -0.50
C PRO A 81 13.15 -4.93 -0.46
N ALA A 82 12.38 -4.85 -1.53
CA ALA A 82 11.02 -5.40 -1.54
C ALA A 82 11.00 -6.93 -1.47
N ASP A 83 12.02 -7.59 -1.99
CA ASP A 83 12.16 -9.05 -1.95
C ASP A 83 12.28 -9.63 -0.52
N THR A 84 12.82 -8.87 0.41
CA THR A 84 12.97 -9.26 1.82
C THR A 84 12.00 -8.56 2.75
N LEU A 85 11.41 -7.43 2.35
CA LEU A 85 10.48 -6.67 3.18
C LEU A 85 9.24 -7.48 3.56
N PHE A 86 8.66 -8.24 2.63
CA PHE A 86 7.42 -8.97 2.81
C PHE A 86 7.54 -10.30 3.57
N THR A 87 8.64 -10.52 4.29
CA THR A 87 8.75 -11.70 5.15
C THR A 87 7.79 -11.62 6.34
N PRO A 88 7.27 -12.76 6.84
CA PRO A 88 6.37 -12.78 7.99
C PRO A 88 6.95 -12.08 9.23
N GLU A 89 8.28 -12.17 9.42
CA GLU A 89 8.98 -11.54 10.53
C GLU A 89 8.91 -10.01 10.45
N ASN A 90 9.13 -9.44 9.28
CA ASN A 90 9.05 -8.00 9.07
C ASN A 90 7.61 -7.47 9.16
N LEU A 91 6.65 -8.24 8.66
CA LEU A 91 5.24 -7.86 8.63
C LEU A 91 4.55 -7.97 10.00
N LYS A 92 5.09 -8.77 10.93
CA LYS A 92 4.47 -9.08 12.21
C LYS A 92 3.98 -7.88 13.01
N ASP A 93 4.78 -6.81 13.02
CA ASP A 93 4.50 -5.60 13.81
C ASP A 93 4.23 -4.38 12.90
N ALA A 94 3.98 -4.59 11.62
CA ALA A 94 3.72 -3.51 10.66
C ALA A 94 2.23 -3.31 10.48
N ASP A 95 1.79 -2.05 10.50
CA ASP A 95 0.40 -1.67 10.25
C ASP A 95 0.16 -1.40 8.75
N ALA A 96 1.21 -1.02 8.01
CA ALA A 96 1.12 -0.78 6.58
C ALA A 96 2.46 -1.00 5.87
N VAL A 97 2.37 -1.34 4.59
CA VAL A 97 3.51 -1.36 3.66
C VAL A 97 3.23 -0.38 2.53
N LEU A 98 4.13 0.57 2.32
CA LEU A 98 4.10 1.49 1.20
C LEU A 98 4.92 0.92 0.04
N ALA A 99 4.23 0.43 -0.99
CA ALA A 99 4.83 -0.04 -2.24
C ALA A 99 4.93 1.11 -3.26
N MET A 100 5.98 1.10 -4.08
CA MET A 100 6.23 2.16 -5.04
C MET A 100 5.40 2.00 -6.32
N TYR A 101 5.00 0.79 -6.69
CA TYR A 101 4.17 0.52 -7.86
C TYR A 101 3.27 -0.70 -7.65
N HIS A 102 2.32 -0.86 -8.55
CA HIS A 102 1.23 -1.84 -8.46
C HIS A 102 1.75 -3.27 -8.24
N ASP A 103 2.57 -3.78 -9.15
CA ASP A 103 3.03 -5.18 -9.11
C ASP A 103 4.11 -5.45 -8.06
N GLN A 104 4.57 -4.43 -7.32
CA GLN A 104 5.44 -4.64 -6.17
C GLN A 104 4.68 -5.17 -4.94
N GLY A 105 3.44 -4.71 -4.74
CA GLY A 105 2.64 -5.08 -3.57
C GLY A 105 1.52 -6.07 -3.85
N LEU A 106 0.82 -5.92 -4.97
CA LEU A 106 -0.39 -6.68 -5.25
C LEU A 106 -0.18 -8.21 -5.39
N PRO A 107 0.88 -8.71 -6.03
CA PRO A 107 1.14 -10.15 -6.09
C PRO A 107 1.32 -10.78 -4.71
N VAL A 108 2.01 -10.07 -3.80
CA VAL A 108 2.20 -10.53 -2.42
C VAL A 108 0.87 -10.57 -1.68
N LEU A 109 0.09 -9.48 -1.74
CA LEU A 109 -1.23 -9.42 -1.14
C LEU A 109 -2.13 -10.56 -1.61
N LYS A 110 -2.20 -10.78 -2.92
CA LYS A 110 -3.05 -11.84 -3.50
C LYS A 110 -2.56 -13.24 -3.19
N SER A 111 -1.26 -13.43 -3.02
CA SER A 111 -0.69 -14.72 -2.63
C SER A 111 -1.02 -15.08 -1.17
N GLN A 112 -1.08 -14.09 -0.29
CA GLN A 112 -1.32 -14.29 1.14
C GLN A 112 -2.80 -14.27 1.52
N GLY A 113 -3.61 -13.44 0.86
CA GLY A 113 -5.00 -13.15 1.23
C GLY A 113 -6.01 -13.37 0.11
N PHE A 114 -5.87 -14.43 -0.70
CA PHE A 114 -6.77 -14.69 -1.82
C PHE A 114 -8.24 -14.84 -1.37
N GLY A 115 -9.10 -13.90 -1.80
CA GLY A 115 -10.52 -13.89 -1.48
C GLY A 115 -10.93 -13.15 -0.21
N GLU A 116 -9.98 -12.65 0.58
CA GLU A 116 -10.22 -11.86 1.81
C GLU A 116 -9.69 -10.41 1.70
N ALA A 117 -8.93 -10.12 0.65
CA ALA A 117 -8.40 -8.78 0.42
C ALA A 117 -9.50 -7.81 -0.01
N VAL A 118 -9.45 -6.59 0.56
CA VAL A 118 -10.38 -5.51 0.24
C VAL A 118 -9.60 -4.32 -0.33
N ASN A 119 -10.09 -3.75 -1.40
CA ASN A 119 -9.57 -2.50 -1.92
C ASN A 119 -10.23 -1.33 -1.19
N ILE A 120 -9.42 -0.47 -0.56
CA ILE A 120 -9.88 0.73 0.14
C ILE A 120 -9.24 1.95 -0.52
N THR A 121 -10.04 2.97 -0.85
CA THR A 121 -9.52 4.24 -1.33
C THR A 121 -9.35 5.20 -0.16
N LEU A 122 -8.10 5.52 0.15
CA LEU A 122 -7.75 6.49 1.19
C LEU A 122 -7.86 7.94 0.68
N GLY A 123 -7.94 8.90 1.60
CA GLY A 123 -7.96 10.33 1.28
C GLY A 123 -9.32 10.86 0.79
N LEU A 124 -10.36 10.05 0.77
CA LEU A 124 -11.73 10.51 0.46
C LEU A 124 -12.44 10.98 1.73
N PRO A 125 -13.38 11.94 1.62
CA PRO A 125 -14.20 12.40 2.74
C PRO A 125 -15.25 11.36 3.17
N PHE A 126 -15.32 10.23 2.52
CA PHE A 126 -16.21 9.10 2.81
C PHE A 126 -15.43 7.78 2.70
N ILE A 127 -15.96 6.71 3.29
CA ILE A 127 -15.39 5.37 3.21
C ILE A 127 -15.75 4.76 1.86
N ARG A 128 -14.73 4.27 1.14
CA ARG A 128 -14.91 3.56 -0.12
C ARG A 128 -14.12 2.26 -0.09
N THR A 129 -14.84 1.15 0.00
CA THR A 129 -14.32 -0.19 -0.15
C THR A 129 -14.76 -0.80 -1.47
N SER A 130 -14.02 -1.73 -1.99
CA SER A 130 -14.42 -2.56 -3.14
C SER A 130 -13.72 -3.91 -3.11
N VAL A 131 -14.25 -4.85 -3.87
CA VAL A 131 -13.61 -6.16 -4.07
C VAL A 131 -12.26 -5.99 -4.78
N ASP A 132 -11.37 -6.95 -4.60
CA ASP A 132 -10.00 -6.97 -5.17
C ASP A 132 -9.91 -7.66 -6.53
N HIS A 133 -11.04 -8.11 -7.09
CA HIS A 133 -11.10 -8.81 -8.37
C HIS A 133 -11.85 -8.02 -9.45
N GLY A 134 -11.67 -8.43 -10.70
CA GLY A 134 -12.34 -7.83 -11.87
C GLY A 134 -13.80 -8.25 -11.99
N THR A 135 -14.46 -7.75 -13.04
CA THR A 135 -15.92 -7.85 -13.27
C THR A 135 -16.39 -9.29 -13.52
N ALA A 136 -15.52 -10.22 -13.93
CA ALA A 136 -15.83 -11.63 -14.21
C ALA A 136 -17.08 -11.80 -15.10
N LEU A 137 -17.15 -11.07 -16.20
CA LEU A 137 -18.32 -11.05 -17.10
C LEU A 137 -18.78 -12.43 -17.57
N SER A 138 -17.85 -13.40 -17.68
CA SER A 138 -18.18 -14.80 -18.03
C SER A 138 -19.06 -15.51 -16.99
N LEU A 139 -19.13 -15.00 -15.77
CA LEU A 139 -19.97 -15.54 -14.70
C LEU A 139 -21.35 -14.85 -14.61
N ALA A 140 -21.56 -13.76 -15.35
CA ALA A 140 -22.81 -13.01 -15.29
C ALA A 140 -24.01 -13.90 -15.69
N GLY A 141 -25.06 -13.93 -14.87
CA GLY A 141 -26.26 -14.73 -15.10
C GLY A 141 -26.12 -16.23 -14.87
N THR A 142 -24.94 -16.75 -14.52
CA THR A 142 -24.71 -18.19 -14.32
C THR A 142 -25.06 -18.70 -12.91
N GLY A 143 -25.22 -17.82 -11.93
CA GLY A 143 -25.37 -18.18 -10.53
C GLY A 143 -24.09 -18.73 -9.85
N GLN A 144 -22.95 -18.75 -10.56
CA GLN A 144 -21.68 -19.33 -10.07
C GLN A 144 -20.75 -18.30 -9.44
N ALA A 145 -21.11 -17.02 -9.47
CA ALA A 145 -20.31 -15.95 -8.86
C ALA A 145 -20.26 -16.12 -7.33
N LYS A 146 -19.05 -16.09 -6.76
CA LYS A 146 -18.85 -16.09 -5.32
C LYS A 146 -19.00 -14.68 -4.77
N SER A 147 -19.83 -14.50 -3.73
CA SER A 147 -20.06 -13.19 -3.10
C SER A 147 -19.18 -12.91 -1.88
N SER A 148 -18.28 -13.84 -1.50
CA SER A 148 -17.46 -13.72 -0.29
C SER A 148 -16.67 -12.42 -0.20
N SER A 149 -15.93 -12.05 -1.25
CA SER A 149 -15.16 -10.81 -1.27
C SER A 149 -16.01 -9.55 -1.14
N LEU A 150 -17.25 -9.57 -1.67
CA LEU A 150 -18.20 -8.46 -1.50
C LEU A 150 -18.66 -8.34 -0.05
N HIS A 151 -18.96 -9.46 0.61
CA HIS A 151 -19.34 -9.45 2.03
C HIS A 151 -18.21 -8.88 2.88
N VAL A 152 -16.96 -9.32 2.70
CA VAL A 152 -15.81 -8.80 3.44
C VAL A 152 -15.64 -7.29 3.19
N ALA A 153 -15.83 -6.82 1.96
CA ALA A 153 -15.73 -5.39 1.64
C ALA A 153 -16.85 -4.56 2.29
N VAL A 154 -18.08 -5.09 2.36
CA VAL A 154 -19.21 -4.43 3.03
C VAL A 154 -19.01 -4.42 4.55
N ASP A 155 -18.62 -5.53 5.14
CA ASP A 155 -18.39 -5.64 6.59
C ASP A 155 -17.29 -4.64 7.03
N LEU A 156 -16.20 -4.57 6.29
CA LEU A 156 -15.15 -3.60 6.56
C LEU A 156 -15.64 -2.15 6.43
N ALA A 157 -16.48 -1.83 5.45
CA ALA A 157 -17.06 -0.50 5.33
C ALA A 157 -17.94 -0.14 6.52
N ILE A 158 -18.73 -1.11 7.01
CA ILE A 158 -19.58 -0.94 8.20
C ILE A 158 -18.73 -0.70 9.45
N ASP A 159 -17.67 -1.50 9.64
CA ASP A 159 -16.79 -1.38 10.79
C ASP A 159 -16.07 -0.03 10.82
N LEU A 160 -15.55 0.41 9.68
CA LEU A 160 -14.92 1.73 9.56
C LEU A 160 -15.91 2.89 9.77
N ALA A 161 -17.18 2.72 9.41
CA ALA A 161 -18.21 3.75 9.58
C ALA A 161 -18.71 3.88 11.03
N ARG A 162 -18.51 2.83 11.85
CA ARG A 162 -18.92 2.81 13.27
C ARG A 162 -17.85 3.34 14.21
N GLN A 163 -16.64 3.55 13.73
CA GLN A 163 -15.50 4.07 14.49
C GLN A 163 -15.49 5.60 14.56
#